data_dc4710a9eb79923bb3e831b2f2d08022
#
_entry.id   dc4710a9eb79923bb3e831b2f2d08022
#
_cell.length_a   1.000
_cell.length_b   1.000
_cell.length_c   1.000
_cell.angle_alpha   90.00
_cell.angle_beta   90.00
_cell.angle_gamma   90.00
#
_symmetry.space_group_name_H-M   'P 1'
#
loop_
_entity.id
_entity.type
_entity.pdbx_description
1 polymer ?
#
loop_
_entity_poly.entity_id
_entity_poly.type
_entity_poly.pdbx_seq_one_letter_code
_entity_poly.pdbx_strand_id
1 'polypeptide(L)'
;MDEIYSALLSSDTKADLLSLFHNNPGLIDSIEGVARRIGRTASEIEADVKDLVDLGLLVKKRFGKLDVVSFDTNKDKQIQEMILNQLKRRGD
;
A
#
# COMPACT_ATOMS: atom_id res chain seq x y z
N MET A 1 -0.33 -4.60 -16.69
CA MET A 1 -0.36 -5.03 -15.56
C MET A 1 0.77 -4.74 -14.83
N ASP A 2 1.41 -4.24 -14.96
CA ASP A 2 2.21 -4.21 -14.89
C ASP A 2 2.92 -3.25 -14.08
N GLU A 3 2.63 -1.96 -14.08
CA GLU A 3 3.21 -0.98 -13.20
C GLU A 3 2.88 -1.25 -11.74
N ILE A 4 1.61 -1.56 -11.44
CA ILE A 4 1.18 -1.84 -10.07
C ILE A 4 1.79 -3.15 -9.59
N TYR A 5 1.71 -4.18 -10.40
CA TYR A 5 2.25 -5.49 -10.04
C TYR A 5 3.77 -5.42 -9.85
N SER A 6 4.47 -4.72 -10.75
CA SER A 6 5.91 -4.52 -10.62
C SER A 6 6.26 -3.74 -9.36
N ALA A 7 5.46 -2.72 -9.02
CA ALA A 7 5.66 -1.95 -7.79
C ALA A 7 5.52 -2.81 -6.54
N LEU A 8 4.55 -3.72 -6.53
CA LEU A 8 4.36 -4.63 -5.39
C LEU A 8 5.56 -5.54 -5.17
N LEU A 9 6.26 -5.90 -6.24
CA LEU A 9 7.39 -6.81 -6.19
C LEU A 9 8.74 -6.07 -6.09
N SER A 10 8.74 -4.74 -6.16
CA SER A 10 9.98 -3.97 -6.25
C SER A 10 10.64 -3.72 -4.90
N SER A 11 9.94 -3.91 -3.79
CA SER A 11 10.51 -3.61 -2.48
C SER A 11 9.77 -4.36 -1.38
N ASP A 12 10.53 -4.86 -0.42
CA ASP A 12 9.97 -5.51 0.78
C ASP A 12 9.14 -4.52 1.59
N THR A 13 9.56 -3.26 1.61
CA THR A 13 8.84 -2.20 2.32
C THR A 13 7.44 -2.00 1.74
N LYS A 14 7.32 -1.95 0.42
CA LYS A 14 6.01 -1.83 -0.23
C LYS A 14 5.12 -3.02 0.09
N ALA A 15 5.68 -4.22 0.05
CA ALA A 15 4.94 -5.44 0.39
C ALA A 15 4.45 -5.40 1.84
N ASP A 16 5.31 -4.99 2.77
CA ASP A 16 4.94 -4.87 4.18
C ASP A 16 3.84 -3.84 4.40
N LEU A 17 3.95 -2.69 3.72
CA LEU A 17 2.93 -1.63 3.82
C LEU A 17 1.59 -2.12 3.30
N LEU A 18 1.57 -2.76 2.15
CA LEU A 18 0.33 -3.26 1.56
C LEU A 18 -0.28 -4.37 2.39
N SER A 19 0.54 -5.24 2.95
CA SER A 19 0.07 -6.30 3.84
C SER A 19 -0.57 -5.70 5.10
N LEU A 20 0.07 -4.69 5.68
CA LEU A 20 -0.47 -4.01 6.86
C LEU A 20 -1.87 -3.45 6.58
N PHE A 21 -2.00 -2.68 5.50
CA PHE A 21 -3.28 -2.04 5.17
C PHE A 21 -4.31 -3.03 4.68
N HIS A 22 -3.89 -4.06 3.96
CA HIS A 22 -4.81 -5.11 3.50
C HIS A 22 -5.44 -5.84 4.69
N ASN A 23 -4.65 -6.12 5.71
CA ASN A 23 -5.12 -6.79 6.91
C ASN A 23 -5.87 -5.84 7.86
N ASN A 24 -5.72 -4.54 7.67
CA ASN A 24 -6.34 -3.51 8.50
C ASN A 24 -6.91 -2.40 7.61
N PRO A 25 -7.96 -2.69 6.82
CA PRO A 25 -8.44 -1.74 5.81
C PRO A 25 -8.99 -0.43 6.36
N GLY A 26 -9.37 -0.42 7.63
CA GLY A 26 -9.84 0.81 8.29
C GLY A 26 -8.73 1.60 8.97
N LEU A 27 -7.48 1.16 8.87
CA LEU A 27 -6.37 1.83 9.52
C LEU A 27 -6.12 3.21 8.93
N ILE A 28 -6.03 4.21 9.80
CA ILE A 28 -5.61 5.57 9.47
C ILE A 28 -4.58 5.96 10.52
N ASP A 29 -3.37 6.28 10.11
CA ASP A 29 -2.31 6.64 11.05
C ASP A 29 -1.30 7.55 10.37
N SER A 30 -0.47 8.21 11.19
CA SER A 30 0.65 8.99 10.69
C SER A 30 1.70 8.11 10.02
N ILE A 31 2.58 8.71 9.24
CA ILE A 31 3.69 7.98 8.62
C ILE A 31 4.55 7.30 9.69
N GLU A 32 4.83 8.01 10.80
CA GLU A 32 5.60 7.44 11.92
C GLU A 32 4.88 6.25 12.55
N GLY A 33 3.56 6.36 12.74
CA GLY A 33 2.77 5.26 13.31
C GLY A 33 2.76 4.04 12.40
N VAL A 34 2.59 4.26 11.11
CA VAL A 34 2.63 3.18 10.12
C VAL A 34 4.01 2.51 10.12
N ALA A 35 5.07 3.31 10.13
CA ALA A 35 6.43 2.77 10.14
C ALA A 35 6.67 1.88 11.35
N ARG A 36 6.26 2.34 12.53
CA ARG A 36 6.42 1.54 13.75
C ARG A 36 5.72 0.20 13.68
N ARG A 37 4.54 0.16 13.05
CA ARG A 37 3.76 -1.08 12.93
C ARG A 37 4.48 -2.15 12.11
N ILE A 38 5.36 -1.74 11.20
CA ILE A 38 6.11 -2.68 10.37
C ILE A 38 7.61 -2.73 10.73
N GLY A 39 7.95 -2.18 11.92
CA GLY A 39 9.31 -2.26 12.43
C GLY A 39 10.33 -1.41 11.68
N ARG A 40 9.91 -0.28 11.13
CA ARG A 40 10.76 0.63 10.36
C ARG A 40 10.65 2.05 10.88
N THR A 41 11.48 2.94 10.37
CA THR A 41 11.39 4.38 10.67
C THR A 41 10.62 5.09 9.57
N ALA A 42 10.11 6.29 9.87
CA ALA A 42 9.40 7.09 8.89
C ALA A 42 10.28 7.39 7.68
N SER A 43 11.55 7.72 7.88
CA SER A 43 12.45 8.03 6.78
C SER A 43 12.70 6.83 5.87
N GLU A 44 12.66 5.62 6.41
CA GLU A 44 12.84 4.41 5.61
C GLU A 44 11.66 4.14 4.67
N ILE A 45 10.45 4.58 5.04
CA ILE A 45 9.25 4.24 4.28
C ILE A 45 8.72 5.40 3.44
N GLU A 46 9.23 6.62 3.60
CA GLU A 46 8.67 7.81 2.93
C GLU A 46 8.57 7.65 1.41
N ALA A 47 9.63 7.19 0.77
CA ALA A 47 9.64 7.03 -0.69
C ALA A 47 8.63 5.97 -1.15
N ASP A 48 8.54 4.88 -0.41
CA ASP A 48 7.60 3.80 -0.76
C ASP A 48 6.15 4.22 -0.54
N VAL A 49 5.88 4.97 0.54
CA VAL A 49 4.55 5.54 0.77
C VAL A 49 4.17 6.47 -0.38
N LYS A 50 5.09 7.35 -0.78
CA LYS A 50 4.84 8.26 -1.89
C LYS A 50 4.52 7.50 -3.18
N ASP A 51 5.27 6.45 -3.47
CA ASP A 51 5.03 5.63 -4.65
C ASP A 51 3.65 4.99 -4.60
N LEU A 52 3.26 4.46 -3.45
CA LEU A 52 1.95 3.82 -3.30
C LEU A 52 0.80 4.84 -3.37
N VAL A 53 1.02 6.06 -2.90
CA VAL A 53 0.05 7.15 -3.06
C VAL A 53 -0.07 7.53 -4.54
N ASP A 54 1.05 7.65 -5.24
CA ASP A 54 1.06 7.99 -6.67
C ASP A 54 0.36 6.91 -7.51
N LEU A 55 0.46 5.66 -7.09
CA LEU A 55 -0.24 4.54 -7.74
C LEU A 55 -1.73 4.46 -7.37
N GLY A 56 -2.16 5.26 -6.41
CA GLY A 56 -3.56 5.26 -5.97
C GLY A 56 -3.92 4.16 -4.98
N LEU A 57 -2.93 3.45 -4.43
CA LEU A 57 -3.16 2.39 -3.44
C LEU A 57 -3.34 2.93 -2.04
N LEU A 58 -2.63 3.99 -1.71
CA LEU A 58 -2.76 4.68 -0.44
C LEU A 58 -3.25 6.09 -0.68
N VAL A 59 -3.93 6.63 0.32
CA VAL A 59 -4.41 8.01 0.33
C VAL A 59 -3.68 8.75 1.45
N LYS A 60 -3.14 9.92 1.14
CA LYS A 60 -2.47 10.77 2.12
C LYS A 60 -3.32 12.00 2.34
N LYS A 61 -3.65 12.28 3.60
CA LYS A 61 -4.42 13.46 3.98
C LYS A 61 -3.69 14.23 5.06
N ARG A 62 -3.93 15.52 5.10
CA ARG A 62 -3.30 16.39 6.09
C ARG A 62 -4.35 16.90 7.07
N PHE A 63 -4.07 16.71 8.35
CA PHE A 63 -4.89 17.23 9.44
C PHE A 63 -4.01 18.14 10.28
N GLY A 64 -4.17 19.48 10.12
CA GLY A 64 -3.29 20.42 10.75
C GLY A 64 -1.88 20.29 10.22
N LYS A 65 -0.95 19.92 11.08
CA LYS A 65 0.46 19.70 10.71
C LYS A 65 0.80 18.22 10.52
N LEU A 66 -0.19 17.35 10.67
CA LEU A 66 0.03 15.91 10.64
C LEU A 66 -0.43 15.32 9.32
N ASP A 67 0.46 14.58 8.67
CA ASP A 67 0.12 13.79 7.49
C ASP A 67 -0.30 12.40 7.93
N VAL A 68 -1.46 11.94 7.48
CA VAL A 68 -1.96 10.61 7.77
C VAL A 68 -2.16 9.82 6.48
N VAL A 69 -2.06 8.51 6.60
CA VAL A 69 -2.13 7.59 5.47
C VAL A 69 -3.24 6.60 5.72
N SER A 70 -4.01 6.29 4.69
CA SER A 70 -5.06 5.28 4.74
C SER A 70 -5.10 4.51 3.43
N PHE A 71 -5.84 3.41 3.43
CA PHE A 71 -5.94 2.52 2.28
C PHE A 71 -7.07 2.94 1.36
N ASP A 72 -6.84 2.81 0.05
CA ASP A 72 -7.92 2.93 -0.92
C ASP A 72 -8.48 1.52 -1.17
N THR A 73 -9.58 1.20 -0.50
CA THR A 73 -10.14 -0.15 -0.56
C THR A 73 -10.65 -0.51 -1.95
N ASN A 74 -11.11 0.46 -2.72
CA ASN A 74 -11.55 0.19 -4.09
C ASN A 74 -10.38 -0.22 -4.99
N LYS A 75 -9.25 0.43 -4.82
CA LYS A 75 -8.05 0.10 -5.61
C LYS A 75 -7.52 -1.28 -5.23
N ASP A 76 -7.53 -1.61 -3.94
CA ASP A 76 -7.13 -2.93 -3.48
C ASP A 76 -7.98 -4.02 -4.12
N LYS A 77 -9.28 -3.81 -4.18
CA LYS A 77 -10.21 -4.75 -4.79
C LYS A 77 -9.89 -4.98 -6.26
N GLN A 78 -9.58 -3.91 -6.99
CA GLN A 78 -9.19 -4.01 -8.40
C GLN A 78 -7.94 -4.86 -8.57
N ILE A 79 -6.95 -4.67 -7.69
CA ILE A 79 -5.71 -5.44 -7.74
C ILE A 79 -5.96 -6.90 -7.44
N GLN A 80 -6.79 -7.20 -6.44
CA GLN A 80 -7.16 -8.58 -6.14
C GLN A 80 -7.80 -9.26 -7.35
N GLU A 81 -8.70 -8.56 -8.02
CA GLU A 81 -9.35 -9.09 -9.22
C GLU A 81 -8.34 -9.38 -10.33
N MET A 82 -7.39 -8.47 -10.53
CA MET A 82 -6.34 -8.67 -11.52
C MET A 82 -5.50 -9.91 -11.21
N ILE A 83 -5.13 -10.09 -9.95
CA ILE A 83 -4.34 -11.25 -9.53
C ILE A 83 -5.14 -12.54 -9.74
N LEU A 84 -6.42 -12.54 -9.35
CA LEU A 84 -7.29 -13.69 -9.55
C LEU A 84 -7.42 -14.06 -11.03
N ASN A 85 -7.58 -13.07 -11.89
CA ASN A 85 -7.67 -13.31 -13.32
C ASN A 85 -6.40 -13.94 -13.87
N GLN A 86 -5.24 -13.53 -13.39
CA GLN A 86 -3.97 -14.13 -13.79
C GLN A 86 -3.88 -15.59 -13.34
N LEU A 87 -4.29 -15.86 -12.11
CA LEU A 87 -4.28 -17.22 -11.58
C LEU A 87 -5.23 -18.12 -12.35
N LYS A 88 -6.40 -17.62 -12.72
CA LYS A 88 -7.37 -18.39 -13.52
C LYS A 88 -6.81 -18.76 -14.87
N ARG A 89 -6.11 -17.83 -15.52
CA ARG A 89 -5.49 -18.10 -16.81
C ARG A 89 -4.45 -19.21 -16.73
N ARG A 90 -3.73 -19.26 -15.62
CA ARG A 90 -2.71 -20.28 -15.40
C ARG A 90 -3.31 -21.63 -15.02
N GLY A 91 -4.44 -21.59 -14.35
CA GLY A 91 -5.10 -22.77 -13.86
C GLY A 91 -5.83 -23.55 -14.95
N ASP A 92 -6.02 -22.92 -16.07
CA ASP A 92 -6.66 -23.56 -17.20
C ASP A 92 -5.64 -24.34 -18.01
#